data_3a271b03c2a9661ca0651b079e146ca9
#
_entry.id   3a271b03c2a9661ca0651b079e146ca9
#
_cell.length_a   1.000
_cell.length_b   1.000
_cell.length_c   1.000
_cell.angle_alpha   90.00
_cell.angle_beta   90.00
_cell.angle_gamma   90.00
#
_symmetry.space_group_name_H-M   'P 1'
#
loop_
_entity.id
_entity.type
_entity.pdbx_description
1 polymer ?
#
loop_
_entity_poly.entity_id
_entity_poly.type
_entity_poly.pdbx_seq_one_letter_code
_entity_poly.pdbx_strand_id
1 'polypeptide(L)' 'PIVVNLDVMMARRHKAAGELAEEIGITPANLSILKNNKAKAVRFSTLEALCRALDCQPGDILEFVPDENQ' A
#
# COMPACT_ATOMS: atom_id res chain seq x y z
N PRO A 1 -3.21 2.45 15.58
CA PRO A 1 -2.09 2.21 14.65
C PRO A 1 -2.39 2.69 13.24
N ILE A 2 -1.35 2.78 12.43
CA ILE A 2 -1.51 3.06 11.01
C ILE A 2 -1.74 1.73 10.29
N VAL A 3 -2.77 1.69 9.48
CA VAL A 3 -3.15 0.49 8.71
C VAL A 3 -2.93 0.77 7.23
N VAL A 4 -2.39 -0.22 6.52
CA VAL A 4 -2.19 -0.12 5.08
C VAL A 4 -3.33 -0.83 4.36
N ASN A 5 -4.11 -0.08 3.59
CA ASN A 5 -5.26 -0.60 2.84
C ASN A 5 -4.89 -0.86 1.37
N LEU A 6 -3.68 -1.32 1.14
CA LEU A 6 -3.16 -1.50 -0.22
C LEU A 6 -3.92 -2.59 -0.98
N ASP A 7 -4.25 -3.69 -0.30
CA ASP A 7 -4.99 -4.79 -0.94
C ASP A 7 -6.39 -4.36 -1.38
N VAL A 8 -7.04 -3.48 -0.61
CA VAL A 8 -8.35 -2.92 -0.97
C VAL A 8 -8.24 -2.11 -2.27
N MET A 9 -7.22 -1.24 -2.35
CA MET A 9 -7.02 -0.42 -3.55
C MET A 9 -6.62 -1.26 -4.76
N MET A 10 -5.81 -2.29 -4.54
CA MET A 10 -5.43 -3.22 -5.61
C MET A 10 -6.68 -3.91 -6.18
N ALA A 11 -7.57 -4.37 -5.29
CA ALA A 11 -8.81 -5.00 -5.70
C ALA A 11 -9.71 -4.04 -6.47
N ARG A 12 -9.82 -2.79 -6.01
CA ARG A 12 -10.63 -1.77 -6.67
C ARG A 12 -10.14 -1.45 -8.08
N ARG A 13 -8.82 -1.50 -8.29
CA ARG A 13 -8.21 -1.19 -9.59
C ARG A 13 -7.89 -2.44 -10.41
N HIS A 14 -8.27 -3.61 -9.92
CA HIS A 14 -8.02 -4.90 -10.60
C HIS A 14 -6.53 -5.11 -10.90
N LYS A 15 -5.67 -4.74 -9.96
CA LYS A 15 -4.22 -4.90 -10.09
C LYS A 15 -3.74 -6.10 -9.28
N ALA A 16 -3.01 -7.01 -9.94
CA ALA A 16 -2.38 -8.13 -9.26
C ALA A 16 -1.08 -7.66 -8.59
N ALA A 17 -0.67 -8.35 -7.51
CA ALA A 17 0.52 -7.97 -6.74
C ALA A 17 1.79 -7.97 -7.58
N GLY A 18 2.01 -9.00 -8.41
CA GLY A 18 3.19 -9.07 -9.27
C GLY A 18 3.23 -7.94 -10.28
N GLU A 19 2.10 -7.62 -10.88
CA GLU A 19 1.96 -6.53 -11.83
C GLU A 19 2.28 -5.19 -11.17
N LEU A 20 1.74 -4.94 -9.99
CA LEU A 20 1.94 -3.69 -9.28
C LEU A 20 3.41 -3.55 -8.84
N ALA A 21 4.01 -4.61 -8.30
CA ALA A 21 5.41 -4.60 -7.88
C ALA A 21 6.33 -4.24 -9.04
N GLU A 22 6.10 -4.84 -10.20
CA GLU A 22 6.87 -4.55 -11.40
C GLU A 22 6.69 -3.09 -11.84
N GLU A 23 5.45 -2.61 -11.83
CA GLU A 23 5.12 -1.26 -12.27
C GLU A 23 5.80 -0.19 -11.40
N ILE A 24 5.86 -0.39 -10.10
CA ILE A 24 6.46 0.59 -9.19
C ILE A 24 7.92 0.30 -8.87
N GLY A 25 8.49 -0.79 -9.39
CA GLY A 25 9.92 -1.07 -9.29
C GLY A 25 10.36 -1.60 -7.94
N ILE A 26 9.51 -2.35 -7.23
CA ILE A 26 9.91 -3.02 -6.00
C ILE A 26 9.75 -4.53 -6.16
N THR A 27 10.36 -5.30 -5.23
CA THR A 27 10.23 -6.75 -5.27
C THR A 27 8.85 -7.17 -4.80
N PRO A 28 8.33 -8.31 -5.28
CA PRO A 28 7.07 -8.86 -4.75
C PRO A 28 7.10 -9.09 -3.24
N ALA A 29 8.26 -9.45 -2.70
CA ALA A 29 8.42 -9.63 -1.25
C ALA A 29 8.19 -8.31 -0.49
N ASN A 30 8.76 -7.21 -0.99
CA ASN A 30 8.59 -5.90 -0.37
C ASN A 30 7.13 -5.42 -0.47
N LEU A 31 6.49 -5.67 -1.60
CA LEU A 31 5.07 -5.33 -1.75
C LEU A 31 4.22 -6.14 -0.78
N SER A 32 4.53 -7.41 -0.59
CA SER A 32 3.81 -8.28 0.36
C SER A 32 3.94 -7.77 1.79
N ILE A 33 5.12 -7.29 2.18
CA ILE A 33 5.33 -6.70 3.50
C ILE A 33 4.42 -5.50 3.72
N LEU A 34 4.32 -4.61 2.73
CA LEU A 34 3.40 -3.47 2.78
C LEU A 34 1.94 -3.91 2.83
N LYS A 35 1.55 -4.79 1.93
CA LYS A 35 0.17 -5.24 1.78
C LYS A 35 -0.35 -5.93 3.05
N ASN A 36 0.51 -6.64 3.76
CA ASN A 36 0.13 -7.40 4.94
C ASN A 36 0.32 -6.64 6.26
N ASN A 37 0.52 -5.33 6.19
CA ASN A 37 0.65 -4.46 7.35
C ASN A 37 1.88 -4.79 8.22
N LYS A 38 2.92 -5.32 7.61
CA LYS A 38 4.15 -5.68 8.32
C LYS A 38 5.27 -4.65 8.16
N ALA A 39 5.06 -3.67 7.29
CA ALA A 39 6.03 -2.60 7.10
C ALA A 39 6.00 -1.63 8.27
N LYS A 40 7.18 -1.21 8.72
CA LYS A 40 7.31 -0.21 9.78
C LYS A 40 7.51 1.18 9.22
N ALA A 41 7.80 1.29 7.93
CA ALA A 41 8.03 2.55 7.25
C ALA A 41 7.73 2.36 5.76
N VAL A 42 7.42 3.47 5.10
CA VAL A 42 7.29 3.51 3.64
C VAL A 42 7.94 4.82 3.17
N ARG A 43 8.72 4.73 2.11
CA ARG A 43 9.34 5.92 1.52
C ARG A 43 8.28 6.71 0.77
N PHE A 44 8.39 8.03 0.83
CA PHE A 44 7.48 8.89 0.05
C PHE A 44 7.53 8.58 -1.44
N SER A 45 8.72 8.24 -1.97
CA SER A 45 8.85 7.86 -3.37
C SER A 45 8.04 6.61 -3.72
N THR A 46 8.04 5.63 -2.81
CA THR A 46 7.24 4.41 -2.98
C THR A 46 5.74 4.72 -2.89
N LEU A 47 5.36 5.55 -1.90
CA LEU A 47 3.98 5.96 -1.73
C LEU A 47 3.47 6.72 -2.95
N GLU A 48 4.28 7.63 -3.49
CA GLU A 48 3.93 8.36 -4.71
C GLU A 48 3.73 7.42 -5.89
N ALA A 49 4.63 6.44 -6.05
CA ALA A 49 4.52 5.46 -7.13
C ALA A 49 3.24 4.62 -7.00
N LEU A 50 2.89 4.23 -5.77
CA LEU A 50 1.64 3.51 -5.50
C LEU A 50 0.43 4.36 -5.86
N CYS A 51 0.41 5.62 -5.46
CA CYS A 51 -0.68 6.53 -5.77
C CYS A 51 -0.84 6.72 -7.28
N ARG A 52 0.27 6.84 -7.99
CA ARG A 52 0.24 6.98 -9.45
C ARG A 52 -0.27 5.72 -10.12
N ALA A 53 0.23 4.55 -9.70
CA ALA A 53 -0.14 3.28 -10.31
C ALA A 53 -1.59 2.91 -10.04
N LEU A 54 -2.12 3.27 -8.86
CA LEU A 54 -3.48 2.94 -8.44
C LEU A 54 -4.46 4.10 -8.63
N ASP A 55 -3.98 5.22 -9.14
CA ASP A 55 -4.79 6.43 -9.35
C ASP A 55 -5.58 6.77 -8.09
N CYS A 56 -4.87 7.00 -7.00
CA CYS A 56 -5.48 7.29 -5.72
C CYS A 56 -4.62 8.24 -4.90
N GLN A 57 -5.11 8.61 -3.74
CA GLN A 57 -4.44 9.51 -2.80
C GLN A 57 -3.79 8.71 -1.66
N PRO A 58 -2.78 9.26 -0.99
CA PRO A 58 -2.18 8.56 0.16
C PRO A 58 -3.19 8.14 1.21
N GLY A 59 -4.23 8.94 1.45
CA GLY A 59 -5.28 8.60 2.41
C GLY A 59 -6.13 7.41 2.01
N ASP A 60 -6.07 6.99 0.75
CA ASP A 60 -6.75 5.77 0.31
C ASP A 60 -5.92 4.53 0.64
N ILE A 61 -4.62 4.71 0.86
CA ILE A 61 -3.68 3.62 1.13
C ILE A 61 -3.37 3.51 2.62
N LEU A 62 -3.21 4.65 3.29
CA LEU A 62 -2.83 4.71 4.70
C LEU A 62 -3.97 5.27 5.54
N GLU A 63 -4.23 4.63 6.65
CA GLU A 63 -5.33 5.03 7.53
C GLU A 63 -4.88 4.93 8.98
N PHE A 64 -5.24 5.93 9.81
CA PHE A 64 -5.07 5.81 11.25
C PHE A 64 -6.32 5.19 11.85
N VAL A 65 -6.14 4.09 12.56
CA VAL A 65 -7.22 3.42 13.27
C VAL A 65 -6.86 3.44 14.76
N PRO A 66 -7.68 4.09 15.62
CA PRO A 66 -7.38 4.09 17.05
C PRO A 66 -7.48 2.69 17.65
N ASP A 67 -6.69 2.45 18.70
CA ASP A 67 -6.81 1.20 19.45
C ASP A 67 -8.14 1.16 20.18
N GLU A 68 -8.69 -0.04 20.37
CA GLU A 68 -10.00 -0.21 21.00
C GLU A 68 -10.05 0.32 22.43
N ASN A 69 -8.92 0.39 23.11
CA ASN A 69 -8.84 0.84 24.49
C ASN A 69 -8.55 2.33 24.65
N GLN A 70 -8.61 3.09 23.58
CA GLN A 70 -8.39 4.54 23.61
C GLN A 70 -9.71 5.31 23.69
#